data_109f89031d21531783b7b7cff8769755
#
_entry.id   109f89031d21531783b7b7cff8769755
#
_cell.length_a   1.000
_cell.length_b   1.000
_cell.length_c   1.000
_cell.angle_alpha   90.00
_cell.angle_beta   90.00
_cell.angle_gamma   90.00
#
_symmetry.space_group_name_H-M   'P 1'
#
loop_
_entity.id
_entity.type
_entity.pdbx_description
1 polymer ?
#
loop_
_entity_poly.entity_id
_entity_poly.type
_entity_poly.pdbx_seq_one_letter_code
_entity_poly.pdbx_strand_id
1 'polypeptide(L)'
;MTASTKRKLQRPATLVLAEPPPAYLPRPPLVVDCSVLSAFLFAEPTRDEALHQLIGRSLHAPTLLDHEIANVAVKKKKQGWPAASIDMALAHYAEHDIELHRVDTAGQAALAERYALSAYDAAYLWLAAELKAPLVTFDARLGAAAQQHLGTLD
;
A
#
# COMPACT_ATOMS: atom_id res chain seq x y z
N MET A 1 29.97 -7.17 -71.52
CA MET A 1 28.79 -6.68 -70.78
C MET A 1 28.96 -7.02 -69.33
N THR A 2 29.45 -6.07 -68.51
CA THR A 2 29.64 -6.27 -67.10
C THR A 2 28.43 -5.67 -66.33
N ALA A 3 27.64 -6.55 -65.76
CA ALA A 3 26.52 -6.14 -64.93
C ALA A 3 27.05 -5.60 -63.56
N SER A 4 26.96 -4.27 -63.39
CA SER A 4 27.26 -3.60 -62.14
C SER A 4 26.12 -3.84 -61.13
N THR A 5 26.33 -4.77 -60.23
CA THR A 5 25.39 -5.03 -59.12
C THR A 5 25.54 -3.88 -58.12
N LYS A 6 24.63 -2.91 -58.16
CA LYS A 6 24.49 -1.88 -57.15
C LYS A 6 24.12 -2.52 -55.79
N ARG A 7 25.09 -2.67 -54.92
CA ARG A 7 24.87 -3.04 -53.54
C ARG A 7 24.03 -1.93 -52.90
N LYS A 8 22.73 -2.23 -52.61
CA LYS A 8 21.90 -1.34 -51.77
C LYS A 8 22.53 -1.25 -50.38
N LEU A 9 23.07 -0.09 -50.08
CA LEU A 9 23.46 0.20 -48.69
C LEU A 9 22.19 0.09 -47.80
N GLN A 10 22.12 -0.96 -47.05
CA GLN A 10 21.11 -1.06 -46.00
C GLN A 10 21.39 0.03 -44.97
N ARG A 11 20.43 0.92 -44.74
CA ARG A 11 20.52 1.88 -43.63
C ARG A 11 20.65 1.09 -42.34
N PRO A 12 21.57 1.47 -41.47
CA PRO A 12 21.68 0.80 -40.17
C PRO A 12 20.34 0.89 -39.45
N ALA A 13 19.93 -0.18 -38.79
CA ALA A 13 18.73 -0.20 -37.95
C ALA A 13 18.90 0.84 -36.83
N THR A 14 17.89 1.71 -36.69
CA THR A 14 17.88 2.72 -35.63
C THR A 14 17.31 2.12 -34.36
N LEU A 15 18.06 2.17 -33.26
CA LEU A 15 17.57 1.79 -31.94
C LEU A 15 16.50 2.82 -31.51
N VAL A 16 15.32 2.33 -31.14
CA VAL A 16 14.25 3.16 -30.58
C VAL A 16 14.05 2.74 -29.13
N LEU A 17 14.18 3.69 -28.21
CA LEU A 17 13.78 3.55 -26.84
C LEU A 17 12.44 4.29 -26.67
N ALA A 18 11.40 3.55 -26.27
CA ALA A 18 10.11 4.13 -25.94
C ALA A 18 9.92 4.06 -24.42
N GLU A 19 9.72 5.20 -23.81
CA GLU A 19 9.51 5.30 -22.36
C GLU A 19 8.04 5.69 -22.09
N PRO A 20 7.41 5.09 -21.06
CA PRO A 20 6.10 5.54 -20.63
C PRO A 20 6.19 6.93 -20.00
N PRO A 21 5.08 7.68 -19.93
CA PRO A 21 5.04 8.93 -19.19
C PRO A 21 5.45 8.72 -17.71
N PRO A 22 6.02 9.74 -17.04
CA PRO A 22 6.47 9.63 -15.63
C PRO A 22 5.39 9.12 -14.66
N ALA A 23 4.10 9.33 -14.98
CA ALA A 23 2.97 8.82 -14.21
C ALA A 23 2.92 7.27 -14.14
N TYR A 24 3.57 6.57 -15.06
CA TYR A 24 3.66 5.10 -15.08
C TYR A 24 4.93 4.56 -14.43
N LEU A 25 5.80 5.43 -13.91
CA LEU A 25 6.95 4.97 -13.13
C LEU A 25 6.47 4.33 -11.83
N PRO A 26 7.19 3.30 -11.33
CA PRO A 26 6.87 2.65 -10.07
C PRO A 26 6.80 3.69 -8.93
N ARG A 27 5.74 3.63 -8.14
CA ARG A 27 5.59 4.45 -6.94
C ARG A 27 6.27 3.77 -5.76
N PRO A 28 6.91 4.52 -4.85
CA PRO A 28 7.49 3.92 -3.66
C PRO A 28 6.43 3.15 -2.84
N PRO A 29 6.72 1.94 -2.35
CA PRO A 29 5.78 1.17 -1.56
C PRO A 29 5.53 1.83 -0.20
N LEU A 30 4.31 1.64 0.31
CA LEU A 30 3.90 2.05 1.64
C LEU A 30 2.91 1.02 2.18
N VAL A 31 3.21 0.45 3.34
CA VAL A 31 2.24 -0.38 4.06
C VAL A 31 1.32 0.55 4.86
N VAL A 32 0.02 0.47 4.58
CA VAL A 32 -0.99 1.33 5.20
C VAL A 32 -1.82 0.54 6.21
N ASP A 33 -1.81 1.01 7.46
CA ASP A 33 -2.67 0.46 8.51
C ASP A 33 -4.12 0.94 8.38
N CYS A 34 -5.06 0.12 8.84
CA CYS A 34 -6.48 0.43 8.83
C CYS A 34 -6.79 1.79 9.48
N SER A 35 -6.09 2.19 10.53
CA SER A 35 -6.31 3.48 11.20
C SER A 35 -6.11 4.68 10.27
N VAL A 36 -5.12 4.64 9.39
CA VAL A 36 -4.83 5.71 8.42
C VAL A 36 -5.84 5.69 7.28
N LEU A 37 -6.14 4.51 6.77
CA LEU A 37 -7.07 4.38 5.66
C LEU A 37 -8.50 4.74 6.08
N SER A 38 -8.94 4.33 7.27
CA SER A 38 -10.25 4.70 7.80
C SER A 38 -10.38 6.20 8.04
N ALA A 39 -9.33 6.87 8.55
CA ALA A 39 -9.31 8.31 8.70
C ALA A 39 -9.54 9.04 7.37
N PHE A 40 -8.92 8.54 6.31
CA PHE A 40 -9.12 9.06 4.96
C PHE A 40 -10.53 8.78 4.42
N LEU A 41 -10.99 7.53 4.47
CA LEU A 41 -12.25 7.07 3.88
C LEU A 41 -13.47 7.66 4.60
N PHE A 42 -13.44 7.74 5.92
CA PHE A 42 -14.55 8.21 6.76
C PHE A 42 -14.42 9.68 7.18
N ALA A 43 -13.55 10.45 6.51
CA ALA A 43 -13.38 11.88 6.73
C ALA A 43 -13.20 12.24 8.22
N GLU A 44 -12.36 11.48 8.92
CA GLU A 44 -12.02 11.75 10.32
C GLU A 44 -11.15 13.02 10.46
N PRO A 45 -11.00 13.61 11.67
CA PRO A 45 -10.21 14.84 11.86
C PRO A 45 -8.77 14.76 11.32
N THR A 46 -8.17 13.58 11.30
CA THR A 46 -6.81 13.31 10.80
C THR A 46 -6.75 12.97 9.30
N ARG A 47 -7.84 13.19 8.56
CA ARG A 47 -7.94 12.85 7.12
C ARG A 47 -6.85 13.49 6.26
N ASP A 48 -6.58 14.77 6.49
CA ASP A 48 -5.61 15.50 5.66
C ASP A 48 -4.19 15.03 5.91
N GLU A 49 -3.86 14.70 7.15
CA GLU A 49 -2.59 14.08 7.52
C GLU A 49 -2.44 12.70 6.88
N ALA A 50 -3.49 11.86 6.94
CA ALA A 50 -3.53 10.57 6.28
C ALA A 50 -3.31 10.72 4.76
N LEU A 51 -4.07 11.59 4.10
CA LEU A 51 -3.97 11.83 2.67
C LEU A 51 -2.55 12.24 2.25
N HIS A 52 -1.90 13.09 3.03
CA HIS A 52 -0.53 13.54 2.76
C HIS A 52 0.46 12.36 2.70
N GLN A 53 0.28 11.34 3.54
CA GLN A 53 1.11 10.14 3.53
C GLN A 53 0.83 9.20 2.37
N LEU A 54 -0.42 9.15 1.89
CA LEU A 54 -0.86 8.20 0.85
C LEU A 54 -0.53 8.66 -0.57
N ILE A 55 -0.48 9.98 -0.81
CA ILE A 55 -0.26 10.54 -2.16
C ILE A 55 1.08 10.06 -2.74
N GLY A 56 1.02 9.59 -4.00
CA GLY A 56 2.21 9.19 -4.75
C GLY A 56 2.82 7.87 -4.33
N ARG A 57 2.15 7.10 -3.47
CA ARG A 57 2.61 5.80 -2.99
C ARG A 57 1.91 4.64 -3.69
N SER A 58 2.60 3.50 -3.76
CA SER A 58 1.99 2.20 -4.01
C SER A 58 1.55 1.61 -2.67
N LEU A 59 0.24 1.42 -2.49
CA LEU A 59 -0.32 1.03 -1.20
C LEU A 59 -0.36 -0.49 -1.07
N HIS A 60 0.08 -0.99 0.08
CA HIS A 60 0.11 -2.41 0.42
C HIS A 60 -0.48 -2.62 1.80
N ALA A 61 -1.19 -3.73 1.99
CA ALA A 61 -1.73 -4.12 3.29
C ALA A 61 -1.87 -5.65 3.39
N PRO A 62 -1.98 -6.21 4.60
CA PRO A 62 -2.41 -7.59 4.79
C PRO A 62 -3.86 -7.77 4.32
N THR A 63 -4.22 -8.99 3.91
CA THR A 63 -5.61 -9.33 3.52
C THR A 63 -6.63 -9.08 4.63
N LEU A 64 -6.21 -9.03 5.88
CA LEU A 64 -7.07 -8.70 7.01
C LEU A 64 -7.66 -7.28 6.95
N LEU A 65 -7.07 -6.38 6.16
CA LEU A 65 -7.57 -5.01 6.00
C LEU A 65 -9.03 -4.98 5.54
N ASP A 66 -9.45 -5.87 4.64
CA ASP A 66 -10.85 -5.96 4.20
C ASP A 66 -11.81 -6.15 5.37
N HIS A 67 -11.44 -7.02 6.31
CA HIS A 67 -12.26 -7.30 7.51
C HIS A 67 -12.26 -6.13 8.48
N GLU A 68 -11.14 -5.45 8.63
CA GLU A 68 -11.03 -4.30 9.51
C GLU A 68 -11.84 -3.11 8.99
N ILE A 69 -11.78 -2.82 7.69
CA ILE A 69 -12.61 -1.77 7.06
C ILE A 69 -14.10 -2.11 7.18
N ALA A 70 -14.50 -3.37 6.98
CA ALA A 70 -15.88 -3.80 7.21
C ALA A 70 -16.31 -3.58 8.67
N ASN A 71 -15.44 -3.88 9.64
CA ASN A 71 -15.69 -3.63 11.06
C ASN A 71 -15.82 -2.13 11.37
N VAL A 72 -14.99 -1.29 10.78
CA VAL A 72 -15.11 0.18 10.91
C VAL A 72 -16.48 0.65 10.39
N ALA A 73 -16.92 0.19 9.23
CA ALA A 73 -18.22 0.53 8.65
C ALA A 73 -19.37 0.12 9.58
N VAL A 74 -19.34 -1.10 10.13
CA VAL A 74 -20.34 -1.59 11.10
C VAL A 74 -20.35 -0.71 12.35
N LYS A 75 -19.19 -0.36 12.88
CA LYS A 75 -19.05 0.51 14.06
C LYS A 75 -19.63 1.91 13.79
N LYS A 76 -19.30 2.53 12.65
CA LYS A 76 -19.84 3.83 12.23
C LYS A 76 -21.38 3.79 12.13
N LYS A 77 -21.93 2.73 11.56
CA LYS A 77 -23.39 2.53 11.50
C LYS A 77 -24.02 2.48 12.89
N LYS A 78 -23.43 1.75 13.82
CA LYS A 78 -23.89 1.69 15.22
C LYS A 78 -23.80 3.06 15.93
N GLN A 79 -22.87 3.90 15.52
CA GLN A 79 -22.69 5.28 16.02
C GLN A 79 -23.66 6.28 15.37
N GLY A 80 -24.55 5.84 14.47
CA GLY A 80 -25.56 6.68 13.84
C GLY A 80 -25.09 7.42 12.58
N TRP A 81 -24.00 6.99 11.98
CA TRP A 81 -23.55 7.57 10.71
C TRP A 81 -24.56 7.30 9.59
N PRO A 82 -24.79 8.27 8.68
CA PRO A 82 -25.70 8.07 7.55
C PRO A 82 -25.27 6.89 6.69
N ALA A 83 -26.21 6.04 6.30
CA ALA A 83 -25.91 4.88 5.43
C ALA A 83 -25.22 5.31 4.13
N ALA A 84 -25.68 6.39 3.50
CA ALA A 84 -25.09 6.91 2.27
C ALA A 84 -23.60 7.30 2.42
N SER A 85 -23.19 7.82 3.58
CA SER A 85 -21.79 8.16 3.86
C SER A 85 -20.93 6.91 4.02
N ILE A 86 -21.48 5.85 4.64
CA ILE A 86 -20.81 4.58 4.79
C ILE A 86 -20.67 3.89 3.43
N ASP A 87 -21.74 3.84 2.64
CA ASP A 87 -21.72 3.25 1.30
C ASP A 87 -20.71 3.95 0.39
N MET A 88 -20.62 5.27 0.46
CA MET A 88 -19.64 6.06 -0.28
C MET A 88 -18.20 5.73 0.15
N ALA A 89 -17.94 5.61 1.44
CA ALA A 89 -16.62 5.25 1.95
C ALA A 89 -16.19 3.84 1.50
N LEU A 90 -17.11 2.87 1.54
CA LEU A 90 -16.85 1.52 1.06
C LEU A 90 -16.65 1.45 -0.46
N ALA A 91 -17.40 2.24 -1.23
CA ALA A 91 -17.20 2.35 -2.68
C ALA A 91 -15.82 2.95 -3.00
N HIS A 92 -15.41 4.01 -2.30
CA HIS A 92 -14.07 4.57 -2.44
C HIS A 92 -12.98 3.56 -2.07
N TYR A 93 -13.18 2.78 -0.99
CA TYR A 93 -12.25 1.71 -0.64
C TYR A 93 -12.06 0.71 -1.77
N ALA A 94 -13.15 0.27 -2.39
CA ALA A 94 -13.13 -0.69 -3.50
C ALA A 94 -12.45 -0.13 -4.78
N GLU A 95 -12.43 1.19 -4.95
CA GLU A 95 -11.77 1.85 -6.09
C GLU A 95 -10.27 2.08 -5.86
N HIS A 96 -9.79 2.01 -4.61
CA HIS A 96 -8.38 2.19 -4.32
C HIS A 96 -7.57 0.97 -4.72
N ASP A 97 -6.49 1.21 -5.45
CA ASP A 97 -5.53 0.18 -5.84
C ASP A 97 -4.59 -0.11 -4.66
N ILE A 98 -5.05 -1.02 -3.77
CA ILE A 98 -4.29 -1.50 -2.62
C ILE A 98 -3.93 -2.96 -2.86
N GLU A 99 -2.63 -3.25 -2.90
CA GLU A 99 -2.16 -4.62 -3.04
C GLU A 99 -2.27 -5.36 -1.70
N LEU A 100 -3.14 -6.36 -1.65
CA LEU A 100 -3.37 -7.16 -0.44
C LEU A 100 -2.48 -8.40 -0.43
N HIS A 101 -1.79 -8.61 0.69
CA HIS A 101 -0.81 -9.67 0.87
C HIS A 101 -1.24 -10.68 1.92
N ARG A 102 -0.96 -11.94 1.62
CA ARG A 102 -1.02 -13.00 2.62
C ARG A 102 0.23 -12.92 3.50
N VAL A 103 0.03 -12.93 4.81
CA VAL A 103 1.10 -12.83 5.80
C VAL A 103 1.52 -14.23 6.28
N ASP A 104 2.82 -14.45 6.50
CA ASP A 104 3.30 -15.67 7.13
C ASP A 104 2.89 -15.72 8.60
N THR A 105 2.10 -16.72 8.96
CA THR A 105 1.49 -16.85 10.29
C THR A 105 2.52 -17.02 11.40
N ALA A 106 3.61 -17.74 11.14
CA ALA A 106 4.66 -17.95 12.14
C ALA A 106 5.45 -16.66 12.40
N GLY A 107 5.84 -15.94 11.34
CA GLY A 107 6.50 -14.65 11.46
C GLY A 107 5.62 -13.59 12.14
N GLN A 108 4.34 -13.56 11.80
CA GLN A 108 3.35 -12.70 12.45
C GLN A 108 3.26 -12.97 13.97
N ALA A 109 3.14 -14.23 14.37
CA ALA A 109 3.07 -14.62 15.77
C ALA A 109 4.36 -14.25 16.54
N ALA A 110 5.52 -14.46 15.94
CA ALA A 110 6.81 -14.11 16.53
C ALA A 110 6.95 -12.59 16.77
N LEU A 111 6.50 -11.75 15.81
CA LEU A 111 6.50 -10.30 15.97
C LEU A 111 5.48 -9.83 17.02
N ALA A 112 4.29 -10.45 17.06
CA ALA A 112 3.28 -10.15 18.06
C ALA A 112 3.83 -10.37 19.48
N GLU A 113 4.49 -11.50 19.71
CA GLU A 113 5.11 -11.83 20.98
C GLU A 113 6.27 -10.85 21.31
N ARG A 114 7.18 -10.65 20.36
CA ARG A 114 8.37 -9.81 20.54
C ARG A 114 8.05 -8.38 20.93
N TYR A 115 7.02 -7.78 20.35
CA TYR A 115 6.66 -6.37 20.54
C TYR A 115 5.40 -6.17 21.37
N ALA A 116 4.84 -7.24 21.96
CA ALA A 116 3.59 -7.21 22.70
C ALA A 116 2.42 -6.57 21.91
N LEU A 117 2.35 -6.89 20.62
CA LEU A 117 1.29 -6.45 19.71
C LEU A 117 0.17 -7.48 19.62
N SER A 118 -1.01 -7.05 19.16
CA SER A 118 -2.00 -8.00 18.65
C SER A 118 -1.44 -8.71 17.41
N ALA A 119 -1.95 -9.91 17.12
CA ALA A 119 -1.60 -10.61 15.88
C ALA A 119 -1.99 -9.78 14.63
N TYR A 120 -3.06 -9.00 14.71
CA TYR A 120 -3.51 -8.12 13.63
C TYR A 120 -2.50 -7.00 13.36
N ASP A 121 -2.03 -6.29 14.40
CA ASP A 121 -1.03 -5.24 14.25
C ASP A 121 0.32 -5.81 13.77
N ALA A 122 0.69 -6.98 14.28
CA ALA A 122 1.89 -7.69 13.86
C ALA A 122 1.87 -8.10 12.39
N ALA A 123 0.70 -8.30 11.78
CA ALA A 123 0.59 -8.57 10.35
C ALA A 123 1.06 -7.41 9.49
N TYR A 124 0.72 -6.19 9.87
CA TYR A 124 1.20 -4.98 9.20
C TYR A 124 2.70 -4.80 9.35
N LEU A 125 3.22 -5.01 10.55
CA LEU A 125 4.65 -4.92 10.83
C LEU A 125 5.46 -5.97 10.04
N TRP A 126 4.96 -7.21 10.01
CA TRP A 126 5.58 -8.28 9.23
C TRP A 126 5.63 -7.92 7.74
N LEU A 127 4.52 -7.44 7.19
CA LEU A 127 4.45 -7.07 5.77
C LEU A 127 5.41 -5.93 5.44
N ALA A 128 5.50 -4.91 6.29
CA ALA A 128 6.42 -3.80 6.09
C ALA A 128 7.88 -4.25 6.09
N ALA A 129 8.25 -5.17 6.98
CA ALA A 129 9.57 -5.77 7.03
C ALA A 129 9.88 -6.61 5.78
N GLU A 130 8.92 -7.44 5.34
CA GLU A 130 9.06 -8.29 4.16
C GLU A 130 9.25 -7.47 2.88
N LEU A 131 8.48 -6.42 2.71
CA LEU A 131 8.58 -5.52 1.56
C LEU A 131 9.71 -4.50 1.67
N LYS A 132 10.40 -4.43 2.81
CA LYS A 132 11.36 -3.35 3.14
C LYS A 132 10.75 -1.97 2.87
N ALA A 133 9.49 -1.80 3.26
CA ALA A 133 8.69 -0.61 3.02
C ALA A 133 8.36 0.13 4.32
N PRO A 134 8.15 1.45 4.26
CA PRO A 134 7.62 2.20 5.39
C PRO A 134 6.24 1.67 5.80
N LEU A 135 5.92 1.77 7.09
CA LEU A 135 4.59 1.54 7.65
C LEU A 135 4.03 2.88 8.16
N VAL A 136 2.81 3.20 7.76
CA VAL A 136 2.09 4.37 8.29
C VAL A 136 0.90 3.92 9.15
N THR A 137 0.80 4.47 10.35
CA THR A 137 -0.26 4.14 11.33
C THR A 137 -0.50 5.29 12.29
N PHE A 138 -1.73 5.43 12.79
CA PHE A 138 -2.08 6.28 13.93
C PHE A 138 -2.04 5.52 15.27
N ASP A 139 -1.85 4.20 15.24
CA ASP A 139 -1.67 3.42 16.46
C ASP A 139 -0.27 3.62 17.04
N ALA A 140 -0.21 4.17 18.24
CA ALA A 140 1.06 4.50 18.89
C ALA A 140 1.93 3.27 19.21
N ARG A 141 1.31 2.15 19.57
CA ARG A 141 2.04 0.90 19.91
C ARG A 141 2.61 0.27 18.64
N LEU A 142 1.80 0.16 17.60
CA LEU A 142 2.28 -0.33 16.30
C LEU A 142 3.36 0.60 15.74
N GLY A 143 3.18 1.91 15.83
CA GLY A 143 4.16 2.91 15.38
C GLY A 143 5.50 2.77 16.08
N ALA A 144 5.51 2.62 17.41
CA ALA A 144 6.74 2.42 18.19
C ALA A 144 7.45 1.11 17.83
N ALA A 145 6.70 0.01 17.68
CA ALA A 145 7.25 -1.28 17.28
C ALA A 145 7.83 -1.21 15.85
N ALA A 146 7.15 -0.52 14.93
CA ALA A 146 7.63 -0.35 13.57
C ALA A 146 8.93 0.47 13.51
N GLN A 147 9.03 1.57 14.23
CA GLN A 147 10.27 2.35 14.31
C GLN A 147 11.43 1.52 14.81
N GLN A 148 11.19 0.72 15.84
CA GLN A 148 12.22 -0.14 16.42
C GLN A 148 12.62 -1.27 15.46
N HIS A 149 11.63 -2.00 14.89
CA HIS A 149 11.88 -3.18 14.07
C HIS A 149 12.44 -2.82 12.71
N LEU A 150 11.80 -1.90 11.98
CA LEU A 150 12.22 -1.52 10.64
C LEU A 150 13.56 -0.77 10.63
N GLY A 151 13.88 -0.05 11.70
CA GLY A 151 15.17 0.60 11.88
C GLY A 151 16.36 -0.36 12.05
N THR A 152 16.11 -1.65 12.24
CA THR A 152 17.17 -2.70 12.36
C THR A 152 17.38 -3.50 11.07
N LEU A 153 16.56 -3.23 10.03
CA LEU A 153 16.69 -3.93 8.75
C LEU A 153 17.78 -3.28 7.89
N ASP A 154 18.67 -4.09 7.33
CA ASP A 154 19.73 -3.68 6.40
C ASP A 154 19.21 -3.55 4.96
#